data_9cc5e1f7d02300feeaf3c459f2379795
#
_entry.id   9cc5e1f7d02300feeaf3c459f2379795
#
_cell.length_a   1.000
_cell.length_b   1.000
_cell.length_c   1.000
_cell.angle_alpha   90.00
_cell.angle_beta   90.00
_cell.angle_gamma   90.00
#
_symmetry.space_group_name_H-M   'P 1'
#
loop_
_entity.id
_entity.type
_entity.pdbx_description
1 polymer ?
#
loop_
_entity_poly.entity_id
_entity_poly.type
_entity_poly.pdbx_seq_one_letter_code
_entity_poly.pdbx_strand_id
1 'polypeptide(L)'
;MKKRTPKKTPRKIKHSKKTFNKKTISTIIIIAISILMGLIVGIFYGTKIDEVTDDIKNIATIDIEHSKNEKKQEKIVTYEEKTRALEINYADNTNNNLYIEQPKEKQDTNNTFHFEEPNLEDIDTKEEEHLEFVVPKVIEKVEVKEKPIVVVPKSNKPKLAIIIDDVTTKRQINSITNIGYTVNMAFLPPTSGHKNSAIITKNLDQYMIHLPLQASSSKYEEENTLYINHDVNRIEKRILDLKKLYPKAVFINNHTGSKFTSNKVAMDKLFQVLKKYDYTFIDSRTTAKSVAKLSSKKYGVKMFSRNIFLDNKKDKKYIQKQLKKAIKIAKKRGMAIAIGHPYAITFQTLKDSKDLLKDLELVYVSQL
;
A
#
# COMPACT_ATOMS: atom_id res chain seq x y z
N MET A 1 -92.37 71.98 -21.09
CA MET A 1 -92.30 71.12 -19.89
C MET A 1 -91.23 70.06 -20.07
N LYS A 2 -90.01 70.20 -19.47
CA LYS A 2 -88.92 69.24 -19.54
C LYS A 2 -88.91 68.48 -18.28
N LYS A 3 -89.11 67.11 -18.34
CA LYS A 3 -89.02 66.21 -17.17
C LYS A 3 -87.58 65.99 -16.83
N ARG A 4 -87.21 66.25 -15.57
CA ARG A 4 -85.88 65.91 -14.99
C ARG A 4 -85.84 64.44 -14.55
N THR A 5 -84.86 63.68 -15.01
CA THR A 5 -84.58 62.36 -14.57
C THR A 5 -83.72 62.39 -13.28
N PRO A 6 -83.89 61.51 -12.33
CA PRO A 6 -83.11 61.52 -11.08
C PRO A 6 -81.72 60.87 -11.28
N LYS A 7 -80.66 61.51 -10.71
CA LYS A 7 -79.31 61.02 -10.66
C LYS A 7 -79.19 59.81 -9.69
N LYS A 8 -78.72 58.66 -10.23
CA LYS A 8 -78.35 57.50 -9.38
C LYS A 8 -77.03 57.78 -8.66
N THR A 9 -77.02 57.68 -7.35
CA THR A 9 -75.82 57.73 -6.48
C THR A 9 -74.99 56.45 -6.61
N PRO A 10 -73.63 56.46 -6.60
CA PRO A 10 -72.83 55.30 -6.71
C PRO A 10 -72.81 54.48 -5.39
N ARG A 11 -73.06 53.20 -5.50
CA ARG A 11 -72.97 52.20 -4.41
C ARG A 11 -71.51 52.06 -3.97
N LYS A 12 -71.16 52.41 -2.74
CA LYS A 12 -69.86 52.08 -2.11
C LYS A 12 -69.73 50.57 -1.88
N ILE A 13 -68.79 49.94 -2.57
CA ILE A 13 -68.40 48.57 -2.32
C ILE A 13 -67.63 48.55 -1.01
N LYS A 14 -68.16 47.92 0.05
CA LYS A 14 -67.43 47.64 1.27
C LYS A 14 -66.50 46.47 1.05
N HIS A 15 -65.21 46.70 0.93
CA HIS A 15 -64.19 45.68 1.02
C HIS A 15 -64.13 45.20 2.48
N SER A 16 -64.61 44.01 2.77
CA SER A 16 -64.42 43.32 4.06
C SER A 16 -62.98 42.85 4.13
N LYS A 17 -62.16 43.49 4.95
CA LYS A 17 -60.81 42.96 5.33
C LYS A 17 -61.02 41.75 6.20
N LYS A 18 -60.86 40.52 5.66
CA LYS A 18 -60.77 39.29 6.49
C LYS A 18 -59.46 39.40 7.32
N THR A 19 -59.58 39.71 8.59
CA THR A 19 -58.48 39.61 9.56
C THR A 19 -58.35 38.15 9.98
N PHE A 20 -57.28 37.48 9.55
CA PHE A 20 -56.94 36.13 9.99
C PHE A 20 -56.58 36.13 11.47
N ASN A 21 -57.14 35.21 12.25
CA ASN A 21 -56.85 35.03 13.66
C ASN A 21 -55.38 34.61 13.82
N LYS A 22 -54.67 35.11 14.85
CA LYS A 22 -53.27 34.76 15.14
C LYS A 22 -52.98 33.25 15.13
N LYS A 23 -53.91 32.44 15.61
CA LYS A 23 -53.80 30.98 15.57
C LYS A 23 -53.77 30.42 14.14
N THR A 24 -54.61 30.94 13.24
CA THR A 24 -54.65 30.51 11.83
C THR A 24 -53.35 30.90 11.09
N ILE A 25 -52.78 32.08 11.38
CA ILE A 25 -51.50 32.51 10.79
C ILE A 25 -50.37 31.59 11.28
N SER A 26 -50.33 31.25 12.58
CA SER A 26 -49.32 30.34 13.13
C SER A 26 -49.36 28.94 12.50
N THR A 27 -50.56 28.41 12.30
CA THR A 27 -50.73 27.08 11.66
C THR A 27 -50.28 27.10 10.21
N ILE A 28 -50.55 28.12 9.42
CA ILE A 28 -50.13 28.28 8.05
C ILE A 28 -48.57 28.36 7.96
N ILE A 29 -47.95 29.10 8.90
CA ILE A 29 -46.48 29.19 8.96
C ILE A 29 -45.85 27.82 9.27
N ILE A 30 -46.38 27.08 10.21
CA ILE A 30 -45.88 25.73 10.57
C ILE A 30 -45.97 24.79 9.37
N ILE A 31 -47.11 24.78 8.65
CA ILE A 31 -47.26 23.95 7.45
C ILE A 31 -46.28 24.36 6.35
N ALA A 32 -46.08 25.66 6.13
CA ALA A 32 -45.13 26.16 5.13
C ALA A 32 -43.67 25.77 5.46
N ILE A 33 -43.28 25.83 6.74
CA ILE A 33 -41.97 25.39 7.23
C ILE A 33 -41.79 23.88 7.03
N SER A 34 -42.81 23.08 7.33
CA SER A 34 -42.75 21.63 7.15
C SER A 34 -42.60 21.22 5.67
N ILE A 35 -43.31 21.89 4.77
CA ILE A 35 -43.18 21.69 3.32
C ILE A 35 -41.77 22.08 2.84
N LEU A 36 -41.25 23.22 3.31
CA LEU A 36 -39.90 23.68 2.95
C LEU A 36 -38.82 22.71 3.43
N MET A 37 -38.94 22.21 4.67
CA MET A 37 -38.05 21.17 5.21
C MET A 37 -38.11 19.88 4.40
N GLY A 38 -39.34 19.44 4.01
CA GLY A 38 -39.52 18.28 3.14
C GLY A 38 -38.85 18.42 1.78
N LEU A 39 -38.95 19.61 1.17
CA LEU A 39 -38.27 19.90 -0.11
C LEU A 39 -36.72 19.91 0.04
N ILE A 40 -36.18 20.52 1.10
CA ILE A 40 -34.74 20.54 1.35
C ILE A 40 -34.21 19.10 1.56
N VAL A 41 -34.91 18.29 2.33
CA VAL A 41 -34.57 16.88 2.55
C VAL A 41 -34.67 16.11 1.23
N GLY A 42 -35.70 16.30 0.45
CA GLY A 42 -35.90 15.67 -0.86
C GLY A 42 -34.78 16.02 -1.86
N ILE A 43 -34.38 17.28 -1.92
CA ILE A 43 -33.25 17.71 -2.79
C ILE A 43 -31.94 17.07 -2.30
N PHE A 44 -31.69 17.06 -0.99
CA PHE A 44 -30.47 16.51 -0.43
C PHE A 44 -30.35 14.99 -0.63
N TYR A 45 -31.44 14.25 -0.51
CA TYR A 45 -31.44 12.81 -0.79
C TYR A 45 -31.47 12.51 -2.30
N GLY A 46 -32.14 13.34 -3.11
CA GLY A 46 -32.13 13.23 -4.57
C GLY A 46 -30.72 13.36 -5.16
N THR A 47 -29.99 14.38 -4.77
CA THR A 47 -28.58 14.57 -5.22
C THR A 47 -27.64 13.44 -4.79
N LYS A 48 -27.88 12.82 -3.60
CA LYS A 48 -27.10 11.65 -3.20
C LYS A 48 -27.44 10.39 -4.01
N ILE A 49 -28.68 10.23 -4.41
CA ILE A 49 -29.09 9.08 -5.25
C ILE A 49 -28.50 9.21 -6.65
N ASP A 50 -28.48 10.41 -7.22
CA ASP A 50 -27.88 10.66 -8.53
C ASP A 50 -26.36 10.40 -8.52
N GLU A 51 -25.64 10.84 -7.47
CA GLU A 51 -24.22 10.61 -7.29
C GLU A 51 -23.90 9.10 -7.18
N VAL A 52 -24.70 8.33 -6.43
CA VAL A 52 -24.56 6.87 -6.29
C VAL A 52 -24.89 6.15 -7.61
N THR A 53 -25.88 6.66 -8.36
CA THR A 53 -26.28 6.05 -9.65
C THR A 53 -25.22 6.28 -10.73
N ASP A 54 -24.56 7.43 -10.73
CA ASP A 54 -23.45 7.73 -11.65
C ASP A 54 -22.19 6.94 -11.28
N ASP A 55 -21.90 6.74 -9.98
CA ASP A 55 -20.84 5.86 -9.53
C ASP A 55 -21.08 4.40 -9.95
N ILE A 56 -22.31 3.90 -9.86
CA ILE A 56 -22.67 2.54 -10.30
C ILE A 56 -22.54 2.41 -11.83
N LYS A 57 -22.96 3.40 -12.62
CA LYS A 57 -22.77 3.40 -14.09
C LYS A 57 -21.29 3.41 -14.47
N ASN A 58 -20.48 4.21 -13.78
CA ASN A 58 -19.03 4.26 -14.01
C ASN A 58 -18.35 2.92 -13.67
N ILE A 59 -18.75 2.26 -12.58
CA ILE A 59 -18.25 0.93 -12.22
C ILE A 59 -18.65 -0.10 -13.29
N ALA A 60 -19.90 -0.13 -13.73
CA ALA A 60 -20.36 -1.04 -14.77
C ALA A 60 -19.65 -0.84 -16.11
N THR A 61 -19.33 0.41 -16.46
CA THR A 61 -18.59 0.73 -17.68
C THR A 61 -17.14 0.26 -17.60
N ILE A 62 -16.49 0.42 -16.42
CA ILE A 62 -15.13 -0.05 -16.16
C ILE A 62 -15.07 -1.58 -16.23
N ASP A 63 -16.05 -2.28 -15.68
CA ASP A 63 -16.08 -3.76 -15.68
C ASP A 63 -16.26 -4.32 -17.11
N ILE A 64 -17.06 -3.65 -17.96
CA ILE A 64 -17.23 -4.03 -19.37
C ILE A 64 -15.95 -3.80 -20.17
N GLU A 65 -15.27 -2.69 -19.93
CA GLU A 65 -13.98 -2.36 -20.57
C GLU A 65 -12.85 -3.31 -20.13
N HIS A 66 -12.84 -3.69 -18.85
CA HIS A 66 -11.89 -4.66 -18.30
C HIS A 66 -12.10 -6.06 -18.89
N SER A 67 -13.36 -6.52 -18.99
CA SER A 67 -13.70 -7.82 -19.62
C SER A 67 -13.31 -7.87 -21.10
N LYS A 68 -13.46 -6.77 -21.85
CA LYS A 68 -13.00 -6.68 -23.25
C LYS A 68 -11.47 -6.71 -23.36
N ASN A 69 -10.76 -6.09 -22.42
CA ASN A 69 -9.30 -6.09 -22.41
C ASN A 69 -8.72 -7.44 -22.01
N GLU A 70 -9.33 -8.16 -21.04
CA GLU A 70 -8.92 -9.53 -20.70
C GLU A 70 -9.07 -10.48 -21.87
N LYS A 71 -10.20 -10.48 -22.59
CA LYS A 71 -10.40 -11.28 -23.80
C LYS A 71 -9.43 -10.92 -24.94
N LYS A 72 -8.99 -9.67 -25.02
CA LYS A 72 -8.00 -9.23 -26.01
C LYS A 72 -6.59 -9.71 -25.61
N GLN A 73 -6.25 -9.70 -24.34
CA GLN A 73 -4.98 -10.22 -23.83
C GLN A 73 -4.90 -11.75 -23.97
N GLU A 74 -5.94 -12.49 -23.65
CA GLU A 74 -5.99 -13.95 -23.88
C GLU A 74 -5.76 -14.29 -25.35
N LYS A 75 -6.37 -13.55 -26.29
CA LYS A 75 -6.12 -13.73 -27.72
C LYS A 75 -4.68 -13.43 -28.15
N ILE A 76 -4.04 -12.42 -27.56
CA ILE A 76 -2.65 -12.05 -27.87
C ILE A 76 -1.70 -13.12 -27.33
N VAL A 77 -1.87 -13.57 -26.10
CA VAL A 77 -1.04 -14.64 -25.51
C VAL A 77 -1.17 -15.94 -26.34
N THR A 78 -2.37 -16.32 -26.73
CA THR A 78 -2.58 -17.50 -27.57
C THR A 78 -1.96 -17.36 -28.96
N TYR A 79 -1.90 -16.15 -29.51
CA TYR A 79 -1.25 -15.86 -30.79
C TYR A 79 0.28 -15.91 -30.67
N GLU A 80 0.85 -15.36 -29.60
CA GLU A 80 2.29 -15.40 -29.32
C GLU A 80 2.77 -16.82 -29.02
N GLU A 81 2.02 -17.64 -28.27
CA GLU A 81 2.33 -19.06 -28.07
C GLU A 81 2.32 -19.87 -29.37
N LYS A 82 1.33 -19.61 -30.25
CA LYS A 82 1.28 -20.25 -31.58
C LYS A 82 2.44 -19.81 -32.48
N THR A 83 2.82 -18.55 -32.45
CA THR A 83 3.94 -18.03 -33.23
C THR A 83 5.26 -18.63 -32.75
N ARG A 84 5.45 -18.73 -31.44
CA ARG A 84 6.63 -19.36 -30.82
C ARG A 84 6.74 -20.87 -31.13
N ALA A 85 5.61 -21.58 -31.15
CA ALA A 85 5.55 -22.97 -31.54
C ALA A 85 5.88 -23.17 -33.05
N LEU A 86 5.49 -22.22 -33.91
CA LEU A 86 5.86 -22.22 -35.32
C LEU A 86 7.35 -21.91 -35.53
N GLU A 87 7.92 -21.00 -34.78
CA GLU A 87 9.38 -20.68 -34.83
C GLU A 87 10.24 -21.87 -34.37
N ILE A 88 9.81 -22.59 -33.31
CA ILE A 88 10.50 -23.82 -32.85
C ILE A 88 10.46 -24.89 -33.91
N ASN A 89 9.31 -25.14 -34.54
CA ASN A 89 9.17 -26.12 -35.62
C ASN A 89 9.96 -25.74 -36.88
N TYR A 90 10.15 -24.43 -37.15
CA TYR A 90 10.97 -23.96 -38.28
C TYR A 90 12.45 -24.14 -38.01
N ALA A 91 12.90 -23.90 -36.76
CA ALA A 91 14.29 -24.13 -36.34
C ALA A 91 14.68 -25.61 -36.35
N ASP A 92 13.80 -26.52 -35.93
CA ASP A 92 14.03 -27.95 -35.98
C ASP A 92 14.07 -28.50 -37.41
N ASN A 93 13.27 -27.97 -38.34
CA ASN A 93 13.28 -28.36 -39.75
C ASN A 93 14.49 -27.83 -40.53
N THR A 94 15.12 -26.73 -40.11
CA THR A 94 16.35 -26.22 -40.75
C THR A 94 17.60 -26.92 -40.27
N ASN A 95 17.60 -27.55 -39.11
CA ASN A 95 18.75 -28.30 -38.59
C ASN A 95 18.82 -29.73 -39.13
N ASN A 96 17.77 -30.27 -39.78
CA ASN A 96 17.75 -31.61 -40.33
C ASN A 96 18.23 -31.72 -41.79
N ASN A 97 18.68 -30.62 -42.44
CA ASN A 97 19.08 -30.63 -43.86
C ASN A 97 20.56 -30.31 -44.11
N LEU A 98 21.44 -30.46 -43.10
CA LEU A 98 22.88 -30.28 -43.28
C LEU A 98 23.68 -31.39 -42.60
N TYR A 99 23.56 -32.63 -43.11
CA TYR A 99 24.59 -33.65 -42.94
C TYR A 99 25.03 -34.18 -44.32
N ILE A 100 26.12 -33.63 -44.82
CA ILE A 100 26.97 -34.20 -45.83
C ILE A 100 27.96 -35.14 -45.13
N GLU A 101 28.03 -36.38 -45.65
CA GLU A 101 28.88 -37.50 -45.25
C GLU A 101 30.38 -37.14 -45.03
N GLN A 102 31.01 -37.80 -44.05
CA GLN A 102 32.31 -38.47 -44.14
C GLN A 102 32.80 -38.98 -42.77
N PRO A 103 33.79 -39.91 -42.68
CA PRO A 103 33.60 -41.35 -42.72
C PRO A 103 33.97 -42.07 -41.40
N LYS A 104 33.68 -43.34 -41.36
CA LYS A 104 33.92 -44.35 -40.33
C LYS A 104 35.35 -44.40 -39.77
N GLU A 105 35.48 -44.48 -38.43
CA GLU A 105 36.46 -45.33 -37.78
C GLU A 105 35.92 -45.95 -36.50
N LYS A 106 36.40 -47.20 -36.24
CA LYS A 106 35.84 -48.23 -35.41
C LYS A 106 36.30 -48.19 -33.95
N GLN A 107 35.49 -48.89 -33.12
CA GLN A 107 35.84 -49.69 -31.92
C GLN A 107 36.21 -48.89 -30.66
N ASP A 108 35.84 -49.28 -29.42
CA ASP A 108 35.31 -50.51 -28.80
C ASP A 108 34.84 -50.20 -27.37
N THR A 109 34.01 -51.14 -26.89
CA THR A 109 33.89 -51.68 -25.53
C THR A 109 33.16 -50.88 -24.42
N ASN A 110 31.99 -51.45 -24.09
CA ASN A 110 31.44 -51.82 -22.78
C ASN A 110 31.97 -51.07 -21.54
N ASN A 111 31.07 -50.36 -20.88
CA ASN A 111 30.95 -50.43 -19.41
C ASN A 111 29.54 -50.05 -18.97
N THR A 112 28.75 -51.08 -18.66
CA THR A 112 27.51 -51.04 -17.90
C THR A 112 27.85 -50.82 -16.44
N PHE A 113 27.45 -49.69 -15.87
CA PHE A 113 27.40 -49.52 -14.41
C PHE A 113 25.98 -49.80 -13.94
N HIS A 114 25.84 -50.96 -13.26
CA HIS A 114 24.71 -51.31 -12.43
C HIS A 114 24.77 -50.49 -11.14
N PHE A 115 23.69 -49.80 -10.78
CA PHE A 115 23.44 -49.31 -9.44
C PHE A 115 22.59 -50.36 -8.72
N GLU A 116 23.18 -51.03 -7.72
CA GLU A 116 22.46 -51.83 -6.74
C GLU A 116 21.98 -50.93 -5.61
N GLU A 117 20.68 -51.04 -5.29
CA GLU A 117 20.10 -50.49 -4.05
C GLU A 117 20.54 -51.34 -2.86
N PRO A 118 20.96 -50.73 -1.70
CA PRO A 118 21.21 -51.50 -0.50
C PRO A 118 19.91 -51.79 0.26
N ASN A 119 19.74 -53.06 0.54
CA ASN A 119 18.69 -53.71 1.30
C ASN A 119 18.78 -53.28 2.79
N LEU A 120 17.65 -52.85 3.35
CA LEU A 120 17.47 -52.56 4.77
C LEU A 120 16.99 -53.82 5.47
N GLU A 121 17.89 -54.60 6.04
CA GLU A 121 17.59 -55.50 7.18
C GLU A 121 18.89 -55.82 7.96
N ASP A 122 18.73 -55.77 9.31
CA ASP A 122 19.70 -56.18 10.36
C ASP A 122 20.78 -55.18 10.80
N ILE A 123 20.44 -54.35 11.81
CA ILE A 123 21.40 -54.08 12.91
C ILE A 123 20.65 -54.18 14.23
N ASP A 124 21.07 -55.18 14.95
CA ASP A 124 20.69 -55.60 16.27
C ASP A 124 21.17 -54.61 17.34
N THR A 125 20.37 -54.50 18.39
CA THR A 125 20.60 -53.80 19.65
C THR A 125 21.92 -54.20 20.31
N LYS A 126 22.75 -53.18 20.68
CA LYS A 126 23.51 -53.21 21.95
C LYS A 126 24.16 -51.87 22.33
N GLU A 127 23.98 -51.56 23.64
CA GLU A 127 24.82 -50.80 24.55
C GLU A 127 24.71 -49.27 24.51
N GLU A 128 23.92 -48.75 25.49
CA GLU A 128 24.00 -47.42 26.05
C GLU A 128 25.35 -47.23 26.74
N GLU A 129 26.23 -46.36 26.23
CA GLU A 129 27.31 -45.78 27.01
C GLU A 129 26.92 -44.36 27.45
N HIS A 130 26.73 -44.20 28.74
CA HIS A 130 26.57 -42.94 29.46
C HIS A 130 27.84 -42.08 29.30
N LEU A 131 27.81 -41.06 28.43
CA LEU A 131 28.80 -40.01 28.43
C LEU A 131 28.33 -38.87 29.36
N GLU A 132 28.88 -38.86 30.58
CA GLU A 132 28.79 -37.73 31.50
C GLU A 132 29.44 -36.49 30.88
N PHE A 133 28.63 -35.50 30.55
CA PHE A 133 29.12 -34.20 30.13
C PHE A 133 29.60 -33.40 31.36
N VAL A 134 30.92 -33.38 31.55
CA VAL A 134 31.55 -32.50 32.53
C VAL A 134 31.46 -31.06 32.07
N VAL A 135 30.58 -30.27 32.68
CA VAL A 135 30.47 -28.82 32.45
C VAL A 135 31.62 -28.13 33.19
N PRO A 136 32.54 -27.42 32.52
CA PRO A 136 33.52 -26.61 33.22
C PRO A 136 32.81 -25.39 33.82
N LYS A 137 32.80 -25.34 35.14
CA LYS A 137 32.33 -24.23 35.95
C LYS A 137 33.43 -23.16 36.01
N VAL A 138 33.46 -22.27 35.02
CA VAL A 138 34.19 -20.99 35.14
C VAL A 138 33.20 -19.88 34.80
N ILE A 139 32.52 -19.40 35.83
CA ILE A 139 31.76 -18.13 35.72
C ILE A 139 32.76 -17.04 36.11
N GLU A 140 33.48 -16.52 35.13
CA GLU A 140 34.14 -15.24 35.28
C GLU A 140 33.05 -14.16 35.22
N LYS A 141 32.87 -13.48 36.34
CA LYS A 141 31.94 -12.36 36.50
C LYS A 141 32.44 -11.20 35.64
N VAL A 142 31.99 -11.14 34.40
CA VAL A 142 32.19 -9.95 33.56
C VAL A 142 31.34 -8.84 34.13
N GLU A 143 31.98 -7.90 34.80
CA GLU A 143 31.38 -6.65 35.25
C GLU A 143 30.99 -5.83 34.02
N VAL A 144 29.75 -5.97 33.58
CA VAL A 144 29.17 -5.13 32.50
C VAL A 144 29.00 -3.74 33.11
N LYS A 145 29.96 -2.85 32.86
CA LYS A 145 29.77 -1.42 33.09
C LYS A 145 28.58 -0.95 32.30
N GLU A 146 27.43 -0.84 32.94
CA GLU A 146 26.24 -0.20 32.37
C GLU A 146 26.63 1.21 31.94
N LYS A 147 26.58 1.45 30.62
CA LYS A 147 26.66 2.82 30.10
C LYS A 147 25.48 3.59 30.68
N PRO A 148 25.69 4.81 31.21
CA PRO A 148 24.59 5.59 31.74
C PRO A 148 23.50 5.75 30.75
N ILE A 149 22.29 5.32 31.12
CA ILE A 149 21.08 5.52 30.32
C ILE A 149 20.87 7.04 30.28
N VAL A 150 21.22 7.67 29.17
CA VAL A 150 20.88 9.07 28.92
C VAL A 150 19.36 9.12 28.79
N VAL A 151 18.69 9.50 29.87
CA VAL A 151 17.26 9.78 29.89
C VAL A 151 17.06 11.06 29.05
N VAL A 152 16.83 10.87 27.75
CA VAL A 152 16.45 11.98 26.86
C VAL A 152 15.07 12.46 27.34
N PRO A 153 14.90 13.73 27.73
CA PRO A 153 13.60 14.23 28.18
C PRO A 153 12.56 13.99 27.10
N LYS A 154 11.45 13.35 27.47
CA LYS A 154 10.36 13.03 26.55
C LYS A 154 9.80 14.32 25.96
N SER A 155 10.07 14.62 24.73
CA SER A 155 9.57 15.80 24.04
C SER A 155 8.03 15.77 23.99
N ASN A 156 7.40 16.87 24.43
CA ASN A 156 5.95 17.04 24.33
C ASN A 156 5.51 17.54 22.93
N LYS A 157 6.46 17.68 21.98
CA LYS A 157 6.13 18.12 20.62
C LYS A 157 5.40 17.03 19.85
N PRO A 158 4.44 17.39 18.99
CA PRO A 158 3.79 16.46 18.08
C PRO A 158 4.83 15.80 17.15
N LYS A 159 4.68 14.50 16.91
CA LYS A 159 5.62 13.72 16.11
C LYS A 159 5.24 13.69 14.64
N LEU A 160 6.22 13.82 13.76
CA LEU A 160 6.04 13.64 12.32
C LEU A 160 7.09 12.66 11.79
N ALA A 161 6.63 11.51 11.29
CA ALA A 161 7.49 10.59 10.52
C ALA A 161 7.30 10.90 9.02
N ILE A 162 8.40 11.31 8.37
CA ILE A 162 8.45 11.44 6.92
C ILE A 162 9.14 10.19 6.38
N ILE A 163 8.53 9.54 5.39
CA ILE A 163 9.04 8.33 4.74
C ILE A 163 9.28 8.65 3.27
N ILE A 164 10.43 8.24 2.76
CA ILE A 164 10.71 8.21 1.32
C ILE A 164 10.66 6.76 0.87
N ASP A 165 9.64 6.44 0.06
CA ASP A 165 9.46 5.14 -0.58
C ASP A 165 10.36 5.00 -1.82
N ASP A 166 10.38 3.83 -2.47
CA ASP A 166 11.09 3.52 -3.71
C ASP A 166 12.62 3.77 -3.67
N VAL A 167 13.26 3.67 -2.50
CA VAL A 167 14.71 3.86 -2.40
C VAL A 167 15.42 2.62 -2.94
N THR A 168 16.34 2.83 -3.91
CA THR A 168 17.07 1.74 -4.60
C THR A 168 18.54 2.02 -4.80
N THR A 169 19.01 3.27 -4.58
CA THR A 169 20.38 3.68 -4.89
C THR A 169 21.05 4.42 -3.74
N LYS A 170 22.39 4.30 -3.66
CA LYS A 170 23.21 5.07 -2.70
C LYS A 170 23.09 6.58 -2.89
N ARG A 171 22.90 7.04 -4.14
CA ARG A 171 22.66 8.45 -4.44
C ARG A 171 21.40 8.98 -3.76
N GLN A 172 20.31 8.18 -3.77
CA GLN A 172 19.08 8.55 -3.08
C GLN A 172 19.27 8.60 -1.56
N ILE A 173 19.98 7.62 -0.96
CA ILE A 173 20.35 7.65 0.47
C ILE A 173 21.06 8.96 0.81
N ASN A 174 22.10 9.31 0.05
CA ASN A 174 22.87 10.54 0.28
C ASN A 174 21.99 11.79 0.15
N SER A 175 21.09 11.82 -0.84
CA SER A 175 20.16 12.96 -1.02
C SER A 175 19.17 13.08 0.14
N ILE A 176 18.67 11.96 0.68
CA ILE A 176 17.77 11.94 1.85
C ILE A 176 18.52 12.40 3.10
N THR A 177 19.74 11.90 3.33
CA THR A 177 20.57 12.33 4.45
C THR A 177 20.90 13.82 4.40
N ASN A 178 21.12 14.37 3.19
CA ASN A 178 21.40 15.79 2.97
C ASN A 178 20.19 16.72 3.17
N ILE A 179 19.00 16.18 3.45
CA ILE A 179 17.84 16.99 3.89
C ILE A 179 18.13 17.63 5.25
N GLY A 180 18.94 16.97 6.09
CA GLY A 180 19.45 17.53 7.33
C GLY A 180 18.53 17.40 8.55
N TYR A 181 17.59 16.45 8.53
CA TYR A 181 16.78 16.02 9.66
C TYR A 181 16.28 14.58 9.46
N THR A 182 15.65 13.97 10.47
CA THR A 182 15.21 12.58 10.43
C THR A 182 14.18 12.33 9.34
N VAL A 183 14.52 11.45 8.41
CA VAL A 183 13.65 10.95 7.34
C VAL A 183 13.83 9.43 7.26
N ASN A 184 12.72 8.72 7.20
CA ASN A 184 12.71 7.27 7.07
C ASN A 184 12.89 6.85 5.61
N MET A 185 13.56 5.75 5.37
CA MET A 185 13.82 5.22 4.05
C MET A 185 13.15 3.85 3.90
N ALA A 186 12.32 3.66 2.87
CA ALA A 186 11.72 2.39 2.52
C ALA A 186 12.31 1.88 1.21
N PHE A 187 12.95 0.71 1.26
CA PHE A 187 13.73 0.15 0.17
C PHE A 187 12.93 -0.87 -0.63
N LEU A 188 12.88 -0.68 -1.94
CA LEU A 188 12.42 -1.74 -2.85
C LEU A 188 13.38 -2.92 -2.79
N PRO A 189 12.86 -4.16 -2.73
CA PRO A 189 13.70 -5.35 -2.80
C PRO A 189 14.48 -5.45 -4.11
N PRO A 190 15.65 -6.13 -4.11
CA PRO A 190 16.43 -6.30 -5.33
C PRO A 190 15.64 -6.93 -6.47
N THR A 191 15.82 -6.37 -7.66
CA THR A 191 15.30 -6.89 -8.94
C THR A 191 16.40 -6.75 -10.01
N SER A 192 16.12 -7.19 -11.24
CA SER A 192 17.04 -6.98 -12.38
C SER A 192 17.37 -5.50 -12.60
N GLY A 193 16.42 -4.58 -12.31
CA GLY A 193 16.58 -3.14 -12.48
C GLY A 193 17.38 -2.45 -11.36
N HIS A 194 17.44 -3.03 -10.15
CA HIS A 194 18.12 -2.44 -8.98
C HIS A 194 18.71 -3.51 -8.05
N LYS A 195 19.61 -4.32 -8.59
CA LYS A 195 20.22 -5.50 -7.94
C LYS A 195 20.84 -5.23 -6.57
N ASN A 196 21.33 -4.00 -6.33
CA ASN A 196 22.06 -3.64 -5.12
C ASN A 196 21.21 -2.97 -4.03
N SER A 197 19.88 -2.88 -4.20
CA SER A 197 19.01 -2.14 -3.27
C SER A 197 19.06 -2.65 -1.82
N ALA A 198 19.33 -3.93 -1.59
CA ALA A 198 19.54 -4.47 -0.24
C ALA A 198 20.97 -4.23 0.28
N ILE A 199 21.97 -4.34 -0.60
CA ILE A 199 23.39 -4.20 -0.21
C ILE A 199 23.69 -2.81 0.36
N ILE A 200 23.07 -1.77 -0.21
CA ILE A 200 23.29 -0.37 0.21
C ILE A 200 22.73 -0.06 1.60
N THR A 201 21.92 -0.94 2.18
CA THR A 201 21.33 -0.76 3.54
C THR A 201 22.27 -1.21 4.66
N LYS A 202 23.36 -1.93 4.38
CA LYS A 202 24.22 -2.58 5.40
C LYS A 202 24.69 -1.63 6.51
N ASN A 203 25.01 -0.39 6.15
CA ASN A 203 25.53 0.63 7.08
C ASN A 203 24.43 1.55 7.65
N LEU A 204 23.16 1.26 7.39
CA LEU A 204 22.04 1.99 7.96
C LEU A 204 21.57 1.28 9.24
N ASP A 205 21.28 2.07 10.27
CA ASP A 205 20.76 1.53 11.55
C ASP A 205 19.25 1.37 11.51
N GLN A 206 18.55 2.22 10.76
CA GLN A 206 17.09 2.19 10.63
C GLN A 206 16.67 2.36 9.18
N TYR A 207 15.88 1.42 8.71
CA TYR A 207 15.24 1.42 7.40
C TYR A 207 14.05 0.47 7.41
N MET A 208 13.22 0.50 6.38
CA MET A 208 12.09 -0.41 6.21
C MET A 208 12.08 -1.04 4.82
N ILE A 209 11.29 -2.09 4.69
CA ILE A 209 11.07 -2.80 3.43
C ILE A 209 9.86 -2.20 2.74
N HIS A 210 10.03 -1.78 1.49
CA HIS A 210 8.94 -1.38 0.59
C HIS A 210 8.48 -2.58 -0.22
N LEU A 211 7.44 -3.29 0.30
CA LEU A 211 7.00 -4.59 -0.20
C LEU A 211 6.09 -4.45 -1.42
N PRO A 212 6.50 -4.97 -2.60
CA PRO A 212 5.65 -4.98 -3.78
C PRO A 212 4.41 -5.85 -3.60
N LEU A 213 3.23 -5.24 -3.74
CA LEU A 213 1.92 -5.87 -3.66
C LEU A 213 1.10 -5.54 -4.90
N GLN A 214 0.24 -6.47 -5.35
CA GLN A 214 -0.56 -6.35 -6.57
C GLN A 214 -1.42 -5.09 -6.59
N ALA A 215 -1.27 -4.29 -7.65
CA ALA A 215 -2.10 -3.14 -7.94
C ALA A 215 -3.38 -3.52 -8.71
N SER A 216 -4.41 -2.67 -8.67
CA SER A 216 -5.63 -2.83 -9.48
C SER A 216 -5.38 -2.53 -10.95
N SER A 217 -4.48 -1.58 -11.22
CA SER A 217 -4.02 -1.25 -12.57
C SER A 217 -2.54 -0.86 -12.46
N SER A 218 -1.66 -1.69 -12.98
CA SER A 218 -0.25 -1.36 -13.14
C SER A 218 0.20 -1.90 -14.48
N LYS A 219 0.88 -1.07 -15.25
CA LYS A 219 1.54 -1.50 -16.49
C LYS A 219 2.87 -2.20 -16.20
N TYR A 220 3.47 -1.87 -15.06
CA TYR A 220 4.77 -2.39 -14.63
C TYR A 220 4.71 -2.73 -13.15
N GLU A 221 4.78 -4.01 -12.83
CA GLU A 221 4.88 -4.50 -11.47
C GLU A 221 6.33 -4.91 -11.20
N GLU A 222 6.78 -4.70 -9.97
CA GLU A 222 8.11 -5.14 -9.54
C GLU A 222 8.21 -6.67 -9.55
N GLU A 223 9.40 -7.18 -9.84
CA GLU A 223 9.68 -8.61 -9.73
C GLU A 223 9.35 -9.12 -8.32
N ASN A 224 8.79 -10.33 -8.25
CA ASN A 224 8.37 -10.94 -6.99
C ASN A 224 7.30 -10.14 -6.21
N THR A 225 6.46 -9.40 -6.91
CA THR A 225 5.23 -8.83 -6.37
C THR A 225 4.34 -9.93 -5.79
N LEU A 226 3.74 -9.67 -4.63
CA LEU A 226 2.77 -10.58 -4.03
C LEU A 226 1.38 -10.34 -4.63
N TYR A 227 0.75 -11.42 -5.11
CA TYR A 227 -0.57 -11.41 -5.74
C TYR A 227 -1.65 -11.96 -4.80
N ILE A 228 -2.90 -11.56 -5.01
CA ILE A 228 -4.03 -11.97 -4.15
C ILE A 228 -4.29 -13.49 -4.15
N ASN A 229 -3.91 -14.18 -5.22
CA ASN A 229 -4.04 -15.63 -5.37
C ASN A 229 -2.89 -16.43 -4.74
N HIS A 230 -1.81 -15.79 -4.30
CA HIS A 230 -0.73 -16.47 -3.60
C HIS A 230 -1.23 -17.10 -2.30
N ASP A 231 -0.76 -18.32 -2.02
CA ASP A 231 -0.99 -18.99 -0.76
C ASP A 231 -0.12 -18.43 0.37
N VAL A 232 -0.33 -18.91 1.59
CA VAL A 232 0.41 -18.45 2.76
C VAL A 232 1.89 -18.85 2.69
N ASN A 233 2.22 -20.01 2.10
CA ASN A 233 3.59 -20.51 1.99
C ASN A 233 4.41 -19.63 1.03
N ARG A 234 3.81 -19.21 -0.11
CA ARG A 234 4.46 -18.29 -1.03
C ARG A 234 4.71 -16.91 -0.40
N ILE A 235 3.75 -16.41 0.37
CA ILE A 235 3.89 -15.14 1.10
C ILE A 235 4.99 -15.28 2.18
N GLU A 236 4.98 -16.37 2.94
CA GLU A 236 5.97 -16.66 3.98
C GLU A 236 7.38 -16.77 3.39
N LYS A 237 7.55 -17.53 2.32
CA LYS A 237 8.83 -17.62 1.60
C LYS A 237 9.34 -16.23 1.23
N ARG A 238 8.47 -15.37 0.67
CA ARG A 238 8.85 -13.99 0.31
C ARG A 238 9.31 -13.19 1.51
N ILE A 239 8.59 -13.24 2.62
CA ILE A 239 8.95 -12.50 3.84
C ILE A 239 10.26 -13.03 4.45
N LEU A 240 10.50 -14.34 4.42
CA LEU A 240 11.77 -14.94 4.86
C LEU A 240 12.96 -14.48 3.99
N ASP A 241 12.80 -14.47 2.68
CA ASP A 241 13.82 -13.99 1.75
C ASP A 241 14.13 -12.50 2.02
N LEU A 242 13.10 -11.69 2.28
CA LEU A 242 13.27 -10.29 2.65
C LEU A 242 13.95 -10.10 4.00
N LYS A 243 13.65 -10.95 4.99
CA LYS A 243 14.32 -10.91 6.30
C LYS A 243 15.82 -11.19 6.21
N LYS A 244 16.23 -12.10 5.29
CA LYS A 244 17.65 -12.36 5.01
C LYS A 244 18.33 -11.17 4.35
N LEU A 245 17.64 -10.51 3.41
CA LEU A 245 18.16 -9.35 2.68
C LEU A 245 18.24 -8.09 3.54
N TYR A 246 17.29 -7.92 4.48
CA TYR A 246 17.10 -6.74 5.31
C TYR A 246 17.03 -7.10 6.81
N PRO A 247 18.14 -7.62 7.41
CA PRO A 247 18.11 -8.20 8.75
C PRO A 247 17.74 -7.23 9.87
N LYS A 248 17.98 -5.92 9.69
CA LYS A 248 17.62 -4.89 10.67
C LYS A 248 16.22 -4.30 10.46
N ALA A 249 15.55 -4.62 9.36
CA ALA A 249 14.20 -4.08 9.10
C ALA A 249 13.17 -4.77 9.99
N VAL A 250 12.39 -3.98 10.71
CA VAL A 250 11.24 -4.41 11.52
C VAL A 250 9.93 -3.78 11.05
N PHE A 251 10.00 -2.93 10.04
CA PHE A 251 8.85 -2.26 9.41
C PHE A 251 8.76 -2.63 7.94
N ILE A 252 7.53 -2.86 7.52
CA ILE A 252 7.18 -3.11 6.11
C ILE A 252 6.06 -2.16 5.73
N ASN A 253 6.19 -1.48 4.57
CA ASN A 253 5.07 -0.78 3.95
C ASN A 253 4.85 -1.29 2.52
N ASN A 254 3.66 -1.07 1.97
CA ASN A 254 3.34 -1.56 0.64
C ASN A 254 3.77 -0.61 -0.47
N HIS A 255 4.56 -1.16 -1.43
CA HIS A 255 4.72 -0.57 -2.76
C HIS A 255 3.49 -0.94 -3.61
N THR A 256 2.83 0.07 -4.21
CA THR A 256 1.56 -0.14 -4.90
C THR A 256 0.52 -0.87 -4.03
N GLY A 257 -0.08 -1.95 -4.50
CA GLY A 257 -0.89 -2.85 -3.69
C GLY A 257 -2.36 -2.47 -3.56
N SER A 258 -2.93 -1.64 -4.43
CA SER A 258 -4.34 -1.23 -4.33
C SER A 258 -5.31 -2.40 -4.44
N LYS A 259 -5.01 -3.45 -5.24
CA LYS A 259 -5.80 -4.68 -5.34
C LYS A 259 -5.54 -5.60 -4.13
N PHE A 260 -4.29 -5.77 -3.75
CA PHE A 260 -3.90 -6.64 -2.65
C PHE A 260 -4.44 -6.13 -1.31
N THR A 261 -4.23 -4.86 -0.98
CA THR A 261 -4.63 -4.28 0.31
C THR A 261 -6.15 -4.16 0.48
N SER A 262 -6.93 -4.18 -0.63
CA SER A 262 -8.39 -4.24 -0.58
C SER A 262 -8.94 -5.68 -0.48
N ASN A 263 -8.10 -6.71 -0.68
CA ASN A 263 -8.52 -8.11 -0.60
C ASN A 263 -8.32 -8.67 0.82
N LYS A 264 -9.43 -9.01 1.48
CA LYS A 264 -9.41 -9.47 2.89
C LYS A 264 -8.63 -10.76 3.09
N VAL A 265 -8.77 -11.71 2.17
CA VAL A 265 -8.11 -13.02 2.27
C VAL A 265 -6.59 -12.87 2.09
N ALA A 266 -6.16 -12.10 1.09
CA ALA A 266 -4.74 -11.84 0.85
C ALA A 266 -4.09 -11.08 2.02
N MET A 267 -4.77 -10.06 2.55
CA MET A 267 -4.28 -9.30 3.71
C MET A 267 -4.23 -10.15 4.97
N ASP A 268 -5.20 -11.04 5.19
CA ASP A 268 -5.17 -11.97 6.32
C ASP A 268 -3.97 -12.92 6.24
N LYS A 269 -3.70 -13.51 5.08
CA LYS A 269 -2.50 -14.34 4.86
C LYS A 269 -1.21 -13.57 5.13
N LEU A 270 -1.11 -12.33 4.61
CA LEU A 270 0.06 -11.48 4.85
C LEU A 270 0.23 -11.18 6.34
N PHE A 271 -0.83 -10.74 7.03
CA PHE A 271 -0.75 -10.39 8.45
C PHE A 271 -0.47 -11.59 9.36
N GLN A 272 -0.94 -12.78 9.00
CA GLN A 272 -0.55 -14.03 9.67
C GLN A 272 0.98 -14.22 9.61
N VAL A 273 1.59 -14.01 8.46
CA VAL A 273 3.03 -14.14 8.26
C VAL A 273 3.78 -13.00 8.96
N LEU A 274 3.32 -11.74 8.83
CA LEU A 274 3.94 -10.61 9.52
C LEU A 274 3.97 -10.80 11.04
N LYS A 275 2.91 -11.39 11.62
CA LYS A 275 2.88 -11.75 13.04
C LYS A 275 3.96 -12.76 13.42
N LYS A 276 4.12 -13.80 12.60
CA LYS A 276 5.12 -14.86 12.83
C LYS A 276 6.55 -14.33 12.87
N TYR A 277 6.85 -13.29 12.08
CA TYR A 277 8.19 -12.72 11.95
C TYR A 277 8.37 -11.36 12.64
N ASP A 278 7.40 -10.94 13.46
CA ASP A 278 7.40 -9.74 14.28
C ASP A 278 7.60 -8.43 13.48
N TYR A 279 6.94 -8.32 12.34
CA TYR A 279 6.93 -7.09 11.55
C TYR A 279 5.78 -6.17 11.94
N THR A 280 6.08 -4.87 12.01
CA THR A 280 5.07 -3.81 12.03
C THR A 280 4.73 -3.39 10.60
N PHE A 281 3.45 -3.27 10.28
CA PHE A 281 3.00 -2.86 8.94
C PHE A 281 2.65 -1.38 8.88
N ILE A 282 3.03 -0.70 7.79
CA ILE A 282 2.60 0.66 7.49
C ILE A 282 1.79 0.62 6.19
N ASP A 283 0.49 0.86 6.31
CA ASP A 283 -0.39 0.96 5.15
C ASP A 283 -0.12 2.27 4.41
N SER A 284 0.51 2.19 3.22
CA SER A 284 0.75 3.35 2.34
C SER A 284 -0.55 3.92 1.76
N ARG A 285 -1.69 3.25 1.98
CA ARG A 285 -3.04 3.66 1.57
C ARG A 285 -3.10 4.08 0.09
N THR A 286 -2.67 3.19 -0.77
CA THR A 286 -2.77 3.33 -2.22
C THR A 286 -4.21 3.19 -2.72
N THR A 287 -5.12 2.75 -1.85
CA THR A 287 -6.58 2.70 -2.04
C THR A 287 -7.31 3.10 -0.76
N ALA A 288 -8.47 3.74 -0.89
CA ALA A 288 -9.38 4.00 0.23
C ALA A 288 -10.02 2.71 0.77
N LYS A 289 -10.09 1.64 -0.06
CA LYS A 289 -10.72 0.35 0.25
C LYS A 289 -9.80 -0.60 1.04
N SER A 290 -8.61 -0.15 1.49
CA SER A 290 -7.68 -0.99 2.25
C SER A 290 -8.34 -1.59 3.50
N VAL A 291 -8.20 -2.91 3.65
CA VAL A 291 -8.65 -3.68 4.81
C VAL A 291 -7.53 -4.02 5.79
N ALA A 292 -6.35 -3.41 5.63
CA ALA A 292 -5.20 -3.64 6.48
C ALA A 292 -5.50 -3.52 7.97
N LYS A 293 -6.29 -2.51 8.37
CA LYS A 293 -6.69 -2.30 9.77
C LYS A 293 -7.50 -3.48 10.34
N LEU A 294 -8.35 -4.11 9.54
CA LEU A 294 -9.14 -5.28 9.97
C LEU A 294 -8.22 -6.48 10.18
N SER A 295 -7.29 -6.74 9.26
CA SER A 295 -6.32 -7.84 9.37
C SER A 295 -5.33 -7.60 10.52
N SER A 296 -4.84 -6.38 10.71
CA SER A 296 -4.01 -5.98 11.85
C SER A 296 -4.68 -6.34 13.19
N LYS A 297 -5.95 -5.95 13.36
CA LYS A 297 -6.73 -6.25 14.57
C LYS A 297 -6.91 -7.77 14.76
N LYS A 298 -7.21 -8.50 13.69
CA LYS A 298 -7.43 -9.95 13.73
C LYS A 298 -6.19 -10.73 14.17
N TYR A 299 -5.01 -10.34 13.68
CA TYR A 299 -3.75 -11.07 13.95
C TYR A 299 -2.88 -10.42 15.03
N GLY A 300 -3.30 -9.31 15.62
CA GLY A 300 -2.53 -8.61 16.67
C GLY A 300 -1.20 -8.06 16.16
N VAL A 301 -1.13 -7.64 14.89
CA VAL A 301 0.06 -7.01 14.31
C VAL A 301 -0.03 -5.50 14.49
N LYS A 302 1.02 -4.89 15.06
CA LYS A 302 1.11 -3.43 15.16
C LYS A 302 1.08 -2.82 13.75
N MET A 303 0.27 -1.79 13.53
CA MET A 303 0.25 -1.11 12.26
C MET A 303 0.02 0.40 12.38
N PHE A 304 0.52 1.11 11.39
CA PHE A 304 0.24 2.51 11.15
C PHE A 304 -0.36 2.71 9.76
N SER A 305 -0.87 3.90 9.50
CA SER A 305 -1.36 4.27 8.17
C SER A 305 -0.81 5.63 7.78
N ARG A 306 -0.46 5.78 6.51
CA ARG A 306 -0.11 7.09 5.94
C ARG A 306 -1.27 8.07 6.10
N ASN A 307 -0.94 9.27 6.51
CA ASN A 307 -1.88 10.39 6.57
C ASN A 307 -1.87 11.21 5.27
N ILE A 308 -0.69 11.46 4.70
CA ILE A 308 -0.52 12.34 3.53
C ILE A 308 0.47 11.73 2.54
N PHE A 309 0.15 11.78 1.22
CA PHE A 309 1.16 11.74 0.17
C PHE A 309 1.69 13.14 -0.10
N LEU A 310 3.02 13.27 -0.14
CA LEU A 310 3.68 14.56 -0.34
C LEU A 310 3.71 14.98 -1.81
N ASP A 311 3.95 14.06 -2.71
CA ASP A 311 4.43 14.32 -4.08
C ASP A 311 3.67 13.59 -5.20
N ASN A 312 2.34 13.38 -5.03
CA ASN A 312 1.48 12.96 -6.14
C ASN A 312 1.58 13.88 -7.36
N LYS A 313 1.95 15.14 -7.13
CA LYS A 313 2.38 16.08 -8.18
C LYS A 313 3.82 16.50 -7.87
N LYS A 314 4.71 16.36 -8.85
CA LYS A 314 6.12 16.76 -8.77
C LYS A 314 6.27 18.28 -8.89
N ASP A 315 5.63 19.00 -7.96
CA ASP A 315 5.59 20.45 -7.91
C ASP A 315 5.90 20.95 -6.50
N LYS A 316 6.80 21.95 -6.38
CA LYS A 316 7.24 22.49 -5.09
C LYS A 316 6.10 23.03 -4.24
N LYS A 317 5.20 23.82 -4.84
CA LYS A 317 4.07 24.43 -4.12
C LYS A 317 3.09 23.35 -3.65
N TYR A 318 2.85 22.32 -4.48
CA TYR A 318 2.01 21.19 -4.11
C TYR A 318 2.61 20.43 -2.92
N ILE A 319 3.90 20.05 -2.98
CA ILE A 319 4.59 19.30 -1.92
C ILE A 319 4.57 20.10 -0.61
N GLN A 320 4.88 21.41 -0.64
CA GLN A 320 4.78 22.27 0.54
C GLN A 320 3.34 22.32 1.12
N LYS A 321 2.32 22.38 0.25
CA LYS A 321 0.92 22.35 0.69
C LYS A 321 0.59 21.03 1.39
N GLN A 322 1.07 19.89 0.87
CA GLN A 322 0.86 18.59 1.50
C GLN A 322 1.64 18.46 2.81
N LEU A 323 2.87 18.95 2.88
CA LEU A 323 3.65 18.99 4.11
C LEU A 323 2.93 19.80 5.20
N LYS A 324 2.39 20.99 4.88
CA LYS A 324 1.59 21.78 5.82
C LYS A 324 0.35 21.03 6.33
N LYS A 325 -0.29 20.20 5.48
CA LYS A 325 -1.39 19.32 5.93
C LYS A 325 -0.90 18.26 6.91
N ALA A 326 0.24 17.61 6.63
CA ALA A 326 0.84 16.64 7.54
C ALA A 326 1.15 17.27 8.91
N ILE A 327 1.74 18.44 8.92
CA ILE A 327 2.00 19.26 10.13
C ILE A 327 0.71 19.51 10.91
N LYS A 328 -0.35 19.95 10.24
CA LYS A 328 -1.66 20.19 10.88
C LYS A 328 -2.23 18.93 11.52
N ILE A 329 -2.09 17.78 10.85
CA ILE A 329 -2.54 16.47 11.37
C ILE A 329 -1.70 16.10 12.59
N ALA A 330 -0.36 16.21 12.53
CA ALA A 330 0.53 15.92 13.65
C ALA A 330 0.17 16.78 14.87
N LYS A 331 0.01 18.10 14.69
CA LYS A 331 -0.40 19.03 15.76
C LYS A 331 -1.78 18.68 16.36
N LYS A 332 -2.73 18.21 15.54
CA LYS A 332 -4.07 17.83 16.00
C LYS A 332 -4.14 16.48 16.71
N ARG A 333 -3.34 15.50 16.27
CA ARG A 333 -3.45 14.09 16.71
C ARG A 333 -2.28 13.61 17.56
N GLY A 334 -1.28 14.46 17.79
CA GLY A 334 -0.03 14.10 18.46
C GLY A 334 0.99 13.46 17.51
N MET A 335 0.55 12.87 16.38
CA MET A 335 1.43 12.24 15.39
C MET A 335 0.85 12.25 13.99
N ALA A 336 1.73 12.18 12.96
CA ALA A 336 1.37 11.93 11.58
C ALA A 336 2.48 11.19 10.82
N ILE A 337 2.08 10.50 9.75
CA ILE A 337 2.99 9.87 8.77
C ILE A 337 2.74 10.51 7.41
N ALA A 338 3.80 11.04 6.80
CA ALA A 338 3.81 11.59 5.45
C ALA A 338 4.74 10.75 4.57
N ILE A 339 4.29 10.35 3.38
CA ILE A 339 5.08 9.55 2.44
C ILE A 339 5.33 10.36 1.18
N GLY A 340 6.57 10.33 0.69
CA GLY A 340 7.00 10.84 -0.61
C GLY A 340 7.93 9.86 -1.31
N HIS A 341 8.40 10.22 -2.50
CA HIS A 341 9.24 9.39 -3.35
C HIS A 341 10.59 10.06 -3.62
N PRO A 342 11.60 9.35 -4.15
CA PRO A 342 12.97 9.85 -4.25
C PRO A 342 13.17 10.79 -5.45
N TYR A 343 12.29 11.78 -5.60
CA TYR A 343 12.41 12.81 -6.62
C TYR A 343 13.27 13.99 -6.14
N ALA A 344 14.10 14.53 -7.00
CA ALA A 344 14.95 15.69 -6.67
C ALA A 344 14.10 16.87 -6.13
N ILE A 345 12.93 17.12 -6.71
CA ILE A 345 12.02 18.19 -6.27
C ILE A 345 11.45 17.93 -4.87
N THR A 346 11.20 16.64 -4.51
CA THR A 346 10.75 16.26 -3.16
C THR A 346 11.84 16.54 -2.15
N PHE A 347 13.07 16.10 -2.40
CA PHE A 347 14.23 16.34 -1.53
C PHE A 347 14.49 17.83 -1.33
N GLN A 348 14.54 18.59 -2.42
CA GLN A 348 14.77 20.03 -2.36
C GLN A 348 13.66 20.74 -1.59
N THR A 349 12.40 20.38 -1.83
CA THR A 349 11.26 21.00 -1.13
C THR A 349 11.27 20.69 0.36
N LEU A 350 11.60 19.45 0.75
CA LEU A 350 11.74 19.06 2.16
C LEU A 350 12.86 19.84 2.82
N LYS A 351 14.03 19.95 2.19
CA LYS A 351 15.18 20.73 2.69
C LYS A 351 14.82 22.21 2.90
N ASP A 352 14.17 22.82 1.90
CA ASP A 352 13.74 24.25 1.96
C ASP A 352 12.62 24.52 2.97
N SER A 353 11.97 23.46 3.45
CA SER A 353 10.80 23.55 4.36
C SER A 353 11.16 23.31 5.83
N LYS A 354 12.46 23.26 6.19
CA LYS A 354 12.93 22.97 7.55
C LYS A 354 12.27 23.86 8.61
N ASP A 355 12.14 25.14 8.31
CA ASP A 355 11.55 26.13 9.26
C ASP A 355 10.06 25.84 9.57
N LEU A 356 9.34 25.20 8.65
CA LEU A 356 7.95 24.81 8.88
C LEU A 356 7.82 23.69 9.92
N LEU A 357 8.91 22.97 10.20
CA LEU A 357 8.94 21.76 11.02
C LEU A 357 9.44 21.99 12.45
N LYS A 358 9.86 23.22 12.80
CA LYS A 358 10.50 23.58 14.09
C LYS A 358 9.68 23.23 15.34
N ASP A 359 8.35 23.24 15.22
CA ASP A 359 7.43 22.92 16.33
C ASP A 359 7.11 21.42 16.45
N LEU A 360 7.73 20.58 15.62
CA LEU A 360 7.51 19.13 15.58
C LEU A 360 8.78 18.39 15.99
N GLU A 361 8.58 17.17 16.46
CA GLU A 361 9.63 16.20 16.60
C GLU A 361 9.63 15.31 15.34
N LEU A 362 10.71 15.38 14.53
CA LEU A 362 10.90 14.54 13.37
C LEU A 362 11.51 13.22 13.81
N VAL A 363 10.78 12.15 13.62
CA VAL A 363 11.08 10.85 14.25
C VAL A 363 11.20 9.72 13.24
N TYR A 364 11.93 8.68 13.64
CA TYR A 364 11.79 7.39 12.99
C TYR A 364 10.43 6.76 13.34
N VAL A 365 9.89 5.93 12.43
CA VAL A 365 8.61 5.24 12.67
C VAL A 365 8.64 4.33 13.90
N SER A 366 9.83 3.89 14.31
CA SER A 366 10.05 3.12 15.54
C SER A 366 9.76 3.92 16.82
N GLN A 367 9.72 5.24 16.74
CA GLN A 367 9.48 6.16 17.85
C GLN A 367 8.04 6.69 17.93
N LEU A 368 7.13 6.20 17.02
CA LEU A 368 5.71 6.54 17.02
C LEU A 368 4.89 5.78 18.08
#